data_6de4df168e11be58c0f298e4efb283ca
#
_entry.id   6de4df168e11be58c0f298e4efb283ca
#
_cell.length_a   1.000
_cell.length_b   1.000
_cell.length_c   1.000
_cell.angle_alpha   90.00
_cell.angle_beta   90.00
_cell.angle_gamma   90.00
#
_symmetry.space_group_name_H-M   'P 1'
#
loop_
_entity.id
_entity.type
_entity.pdbx_description
1 polymer ?
#
loop_
_entity_poly.entity_id
_entity_poly.type
_entity_poly.pdbx_seq_one_letter_code
_entity_poly.pdbx_strand_id
1 'polypeptide(L)'
;MAKYTKKQILMNAEKEGVHYVRLQFTDMLGFLKAVEIPVSKLEDALNNQIMFDGSSIEGFVRIKEADMYLRPDLDTWLVLNFEDSSYGKVARLICDVYTPYGKPFPGDPRYILKRAIKRMNAAGIATLNVGFEPEFYILKRNEAGELLKSDNGSYFDLSPLDGANSIRRNIALELEKLGFTVQTAHHEVGPGQQEINYK
;
A
#
# COMPACT_ATOMS: atom_id res chain seq x y z
N MET A 1 -14.19 16.40 -3.08
CA MET A 1 -15.29 15.41 -3.19
C MET A 1 -14.66 14.03 -3.16
N ALA A 2 -15.33 13.03 -2.59
CA ALA A 2 -14.84 11.65 -2.60
C ALA A 2 -14.68 11.15 -4.05
N LYS A 3 -13.58 10.46 -4.34
CA LYS A 3 -13.26 9.92 -5.67
C LYS A 3 -14.25 8.82 -6.08
N TYR A 4 -14.69 8.01 -5.11
CA TYR A 4 -15.61 6.90 -5.32
C TYR A 4 -16.72 6.86 -4.28
N THR A 5 -17.91 6.42 -4.71
CA THR A 5 -19.02 6.00 -3.84
C THR A 5 -18.97 4.47 -3.64
N LYS A 6 -19.61 3.96 -2.60
CA LYS A 6 -19.76 2.50 -2.38
C LYS A 6 -20.34 1.80 -3.61
N LYS A 7 -21.40 2.39 -4.22
CA LYS A 7 -22.04 1.83 -5.43
C LYS A 7 -21.06 1.75 -6.60
N GLN A 8 -20.24 2.79 -6.81
CA GLN A 8 -19.22 2.76 -7.87
C GLN A 8 -18.15 1.70 -7.63
N ILE A 9 -17.74 1.48 -6.38
CA ILE A 9 -16.78 0.43 -6.05
C ILE A 9 -17.34 -0.95 -6.34
N LEU A 10 -18.58 -1.24 -5.95
CA LEU A 10 -19.24 -2.51 -6.25
C LEU A 10 -19.36 -2.74 -7.76
N MET A 11 -19.80 -1.73 -8.51
CA MET A 11 -19.87 -1.81 -9.98
C MET A 11 -18.50 -1.99 -10.64
N ASN A 12 -17.46 -1.31 -10.12
CA ASN A 12 -16.10 -1.45 -10.64
C ASN A 12 -15.55 -2.84 -10.36
N ALA A 13 -15.79 -3.40 -9.17
CA ALA A 13 -15.36 -4.73 -8.82
C ALA A 13 -15.93 -5.81 -9.77
N GLU A 14 -17.23 -5.70 -10.08
CA GLU A 14 -17.90 -6.58 -11.04
C GLU A 14 -17.35 -6.40 -12.46
N LYS A 15 -17.28 -5.16 -12.94
CA LYS A 15 -16.82 -4.82 -14.30
C LYS A 15 -15.37 -5.28 -14.54
N GLU A 16 -14.50 -5.13 -13.54
CA GLU A 16 -13.07 -5.49 -13.64
C GLU A 16 -12.80 -6.98 -13.37
N GLY A 17 -13.79 -7.75 -12.94
CA GLY A 17 -13.61 -9.17 -12.60
C GLY A 17 -12.75 -9.35 -11.35
N VAL A 18 -12.99 -8.54 -10.32
CA VAL A 18 -12.31 -8.67 -9.02
C VAL A 18 -12.86 -9.87 -8.27
N HIS A 19 -11.99 -10.74 -7.77
CA HIS A 19 -12.35 -11.91 -6.96
C HIS A 19 -12.01 -11.72 -5.48
N TYR A 20 -10.91 -11.01 -5.19
CA TYR A 20 -10.47 -10.74 -3.82
C TYR A 20 -10.21 -9.27 -3.59
N VAL A 21 -10.42 -8.83 -2.35
CA VAL A 21 -10.15 -7.45 -1.94
C VAL A 21 -9.28 -7.46 -0.70
N ARG A 22 -8.14 -6.77 -0.78
CA ARG A 22 -7.23 -6.54 0.35
C ARG A 22 -7.64 -5.29 1.10
N LEU A 23 -7.97 -5.47 2.35
CA LEU A 23 -8.20 -4.39 3.31
C LEU A 23 -6.86 -4.11 4.00
N GLN A 24 -6.14 -3.11 3.51
CA GLN A 24 -4.78 -2.79 3.92
C GLN A 24 -4.79 -1.79 5.08
N PHE A 25 -3.91 -1.97 6.04
CA PHE A 25 -3.64 -1.01 7.11
C PHE A 25 -2.16 -1.09 7.51
N THR A 26 -1.69 -0.15 8.31
CA THR A 26 -0.28 -0.10 8.73
C THR A 26 -0.20 -0.35 10.23
N ASP A 27 0.75 -1.18 10.67
CA ASP A 27 1.03 -1.35 12.10
C ASP A 27 1.89 -0.21 12.66
N MET A 28 2.16 -0.22 13.96
CA MET A 28 2.92 0.84 14.64
C MET A 28 4.40 0.88 14.22
N LEU A 29 4.93 -0.18 13.64
CA LEU A 29 6.30 -0.25 13.13
C LEU A 29 6.41 0.20 11.66
N GLY A 30 5.28 0.54 11.02
CA GLY A 30 5.23 0.98 9.62
C GLY A 30 5.07 -0.17 8.62
N PHE A 31 4.89 -1.40 9.06
CA PHE A 31 4.66 -2.52 8.15
C PHE A 31 3.24 -2.54 7.61
N LEU A 32 3.13 -2.72 6.31
CA LEU A 32 1.85 -2.93 5.65
C LEU A 32 1.28 -4.30 6.04
N LYS A 33 0.06 -4.31 6.55
CA LYS A 33 -0.74 -5.49 6.87
C LYS A 33 -1.99 -5.52 6.01
N ALA A 34 -2.59 -6.69 5.82
CA ALA A 34 -3.85 -6.82 5.13
C ALA A 34 -4.70 -7.97 5.66
N VAL A 35 -6.01 -7.78 5.64
CA VAL A 35 -7.00 -8.85 5.66
C VAL A 35 -7.53 -8.97 4.24
N GLU A 36 -7.49 -10.16 3.66
CA GLU A 36 -8.03 -10.43 2.33
C GLU A 36 -9.41 -11.07 2.46
N ILE A 37 -10.37 -10.54 1.72
CA ILE A 37 -11.75 -11.00 1.69
C ILE A 37 -12.17 -11.38 0.26
N PRO A 38 -13.04 -12.39 0.06
CA PRO A 38 -13.65 -12.61 -1.23
C PRO A 38 -14.54 -11.44 -1.62
N VAL A 39 -14.70 -11.16 -2.91
CA VAL A 39 -15.51 -10.03 -3.41
C VAL A 39 -16.96 -10.08 -2.92
N SER A 40 -17.50 -11.26 -2.63
CA SER A 40 -18.83 -11.42 -2.04
C SER A 40 -18.99 -10.76 -0.66
N LYS A 41 -17.87 -10.46 0.02
CA LYS A 41 -17.82 -9.73 1.29
C LYS A 41 -17.50 -8.25 1.15
N LEU A 42 -17.38 -7.74 -0.07
CA LEU A 42 -17.04 -6.35 -0.31
C LEU A 42 -18.10 -5.39 0.24
N GLU A 43 -19.38 -5.71 0.11
CA GLU A 43 -20.45 -4.88 0.66
C GLU A 43 -20.39 -4.79 2.20
N ASP A 44 -20.11 -5.90 2.89
CA ASP A 44 -19.89 -5.92 4.34
C ASP A 44 -18.70 -5.02 4.71
N ALA A 45 -17.61 -5.08 3.95
CA ALA A 45 -16.44 -4.21 4.16
C ALA A 45 -16.79 -2.74 4.00
N LEU A 46 -17.48 -2.38 2.92
CA LEU A 46 -17.91 -1.00 2.66
C LEU A 46 -18.89 -0.49 3.73
N ASN A 47 -19.56 -1.38 4.44
CA ASN A 47 -20.43 -1.07 5.57
C ASN A 47 -19.71 -1.12 6.92
N ASN A 48 -18.36 -1.23 6.92
CA ASN A 48 -17.51 -1.26 8.12
C ASN A 48 -17.77 -2.46 9.04
N GLN A 49 -18.10 -3.61 8.46
CA GLN A 49 -18.48 -4.80 9.22
C GLN A 49 -17.37 -5.85 9.27
N ILE A 50 -16.20 -5.59 8.68
CA ILE A 50 -15.07 -6.52 8.73
C ILE A 50 -14.29 -6.30 10.02
N MET A 51 -14.28 -7.34 10.82
CA MET A 51 -13.56 -7.44 12.08
C MET A 51 -12.29 -8.27 11.89
N PHE A 52 -11.27 -7.97 12.66
CA PHE A 52 -10.05 -8.77 12.74
C PHE A 52 -9.51 -8.79 14.17
N ASP A 53 -8.73 -9.82 14.48
CA ASP A 53 -8.04 -9.92 15.77
C ASP A 53 -6.76 -9.07 15.75
N GLY A 54 -6.77 -7.97 16.48
CA GLY A 54 -5.62 -7.08 16.64
C GLY A 54 -4.58 -7.56 17.66
N SER A 55 -4.87 -8.59 18.47
CA SER A 55 -3.99 -9.03 19.56
C SER A 55 -2.64 -9.58 19.09
N SER A 56 -2.59 -10.12 17.87
CA SER A 56 -1.38 -10.65 17.25
C SER A 56 -0.56 -9.60 16.48
N ILE A 57 -1.00 -8.33 16.47
CA ILE A 57 -0.31 -7.24 15.81
C ILE A 57 0.50 -6.46 16.84
N GLU A 58 1.81 -6.37 16.64
CA GLU A 58 2.70 -5.67 17.55
C GLU A 58 2.30 -4.19 17.70
N GLY A 59 2.20 -3.75 18.96
CA GLY A 59 1.77 -2.40 19.30
C GLY A 59 0.25 -2.16 19.27
N PHE A 60 -0.55 -3.18 18.90
CA PHE A 60 -2.00 -3.12 19.01
C PHE A 60 -2.45 -3.62 20.39
N VAL A 61 -3.74 -3.79 20.57
CA VAL A 61 -4.33 -4.14 21.88
C VAL A 61 -4.03 -5.58 22.31
N ARG A 62 -3.86 -5.79 23.61
CA ARG A 62 -3.71 -7.14 24.18
C ARG A 62 -5.07 -7.70 24.59
N ILE A 63 -5.18 -9.01 24.52
CA ILE A 63 -6.21 -10.02 24.85
C ILE A 63 -7.64 -9.54 25.26
N LYS A 64 -7.83 -8.43 25.97
CA LYS A 64 -9.16 -8.00 26.44
C LYS A 64 -9.99 -7.20 25.43
N GLU A 65 -9.36 -6.68 24.37
CA GLU A 65 -9.99 -5.84 23.33
C GLU A 65 -9.42 -6.23 21.96
N ALA A 66 -9.27 -7.55 21.72
CA ALA A 66 -8.63 -8.07 20.53
C ALA A 66 -9.38 -7.71 19.22
N ASP A 67 -10.70 -7.62 19.31
CA ASP A 67 -11.54 -7.37 18.14
C ASP A 67 -11.44 -5.92 17.68
N MET A 68 -10.95 -5.74 16.47
CA MET A 68 -10.80 -4.44 15.83
C MET A 68 -11.58 -4.43 14.52
N TYR A 69 -11.95 -3.25 14.05
CA TYR A 69 -12.70 -3.09 12.81
C TYR A 69 -11.90 -2.30 11.77
N LEU A 70 -11.97 -2.74 10.52
CA LEU A 70 -11.43 -2.05 9.38
C LEU A 70 -12.50 -1.15 8.75
N ARG A 71 -12.17 0.12 8.58
CA ARG A 71 -13.01 1.10 7.89
C ARG A 71 -12.34 1.56 6.61
N PRO A 72 -12.78 1.06 5.44
CA PRO A 72 -12.17 1.40 4.17
C PRO A 72 -12.30 2.88 3.84
N ASP A 73 -11.21 3.48 3.39
CA ASP A 73 -11.20 4.76 2.72
C ASP A 73 -11.52 4.53 1.23
N LEU A 74 -12.70 4.96 0.82
CA LEU A 74 -13.22 4.68 -0.52
C LEU A 74 -12.36 5.29 -1.64
N ASP A 75 -11.67 6.40 -1.36
CA ASP A 75 -10.82 7.10 -2.32
C ASP A 75 -9.53 6.33 -2.65
N THR A 76 -9.25 5.28 -1.88
CA THR A 76 -8.10 4.41 -2.07
C THR A 76 -8.40 3.13 -2.86
N TRP A 77 -9.63 2.96 -3.37
CA TRP A 77 -9.97 1.82 -4.23
C TRP A 77 -9.04 1.72 -5.43
N LEU A 78 -8.46 0.54 -5.62
CA LEU A 78 -7.51 0.28 -6.70
C LEU A 78 -7.53 -1.20 -7.08
N VAL A 79 -7.58 -1.49 -8.39
CA VAL A 79 -7.40 -2.85 -8.91
C VAL A 79 -5.93 -3.07 -9.22
N LEU A 80 -5.36 -4.15 -8.69
CA LEU A 80 -3.93 -4.51 -8.81
C LEU A 80 -3.73 -5.37 -10.06
N ASN A 81 -3.41 -4.74 -11.19
CA ASN A 81 -3.28 -5.43 -12.48
C ASN A 81 -1.93 -6.14 -12.67
N PHE A 82 -0.98 -5.96 -11.76
CA PHE A 82 0.35 -6.56 -11.80
C PHE A 82 0.45 -7.89 -11.04
N GLU A 83 -0.60 -8.29 -10.34
CA GLU A 83 -0.62 -9.58 -9.63
C GLU A 83 -1.07 -10.72 -10.53
N ASP A 84 -0.62 -11.93 -10.20
CA ASP A 84 -1.07 -13.13 -10.90
C ASP A 84 -2.59 -13.27 -10.82
N SER A 85 -3.22 -13.28 -11.97
CA SER A 85 -4.67 -13.35 -12.12
C SER A 85 -5.22 -14.76 -12.29
N SER A 86 -4.44 -15.81 -12.02
CA SER A 86 -4.88 -17.21 -12.14
C SER A 86 -6.14 -17.52 -11.32
N TYR A 87 -6.36 -16.78 -10.22
CA TYR A 87 -7.54 -16.89 -9.34
C TYR A 87 -8.46 -15.66 -9.46
N GLY A 88 -8.33 -14.85 -10.50
CA GLY A 88 -9.05 -13.60 -10.69
C GLY A 88 -8.29 -12.39 -10.17
N LYS A 89 -8.76 -11.19 -10.53
CA LYS A 89 -8.11 -9.94 -10.13
C LYS A 89 -8.27 -9.67 -8.64
N VAL A 90 -7.25 -9.03 -8.08
CA VAL A 90 -7.23 -8.53 -6.71
C VAL A 90 -7.38 -7.01 -6.72
N ALA A 91 -8.21 -6.48 -5.83
CA ALA A 91 -8.27 -5.05 -5.56
C ALA A 91 -7.83 -4.75 -4.12
N ARG A 92 -7.56 -3.48 -3.83
CA ARG A 92 -7.26 -3.04 -2.47
C ARG A 92 -8.08 -1.84 -2.03
N LEU A 93 -8.28 -1.73 -0.73
CA LEU A 93 -8.72 -0.53 -0.03
C LEU A 93 -7.80 -0.29 1.16
N ILE A 94 -7.33 0.93 1.36
CA ILE A 94 -6.62 1.31 2.58
C ILE A 94 -7.65 1.62 3.64
N CYS A 95 -7.45 1.09 4.86
CA CYS A 95 -8.40 1.17 5.95
C CYS A 95 -7.84 1.97 7.12
N ASP A 96 -8.73 2.65 7.82
CA ASP A 96 -8.51 3.11 9.19
C ASP A 96 -8.87 1.98 10.16
N VAL A 97 -8.20 1.93 11.30
CA VAL A 97 -8.47 0.94 12.34
C VAL A 97 -9.34 1.55 13.44
N TYR A 98 -10.40 0.83 13.81
CA TYR A 98 -11.37 1.24 14.82
C TYR A 98 -11.50 0.21 15.94
N THR A 99 -11.77 0.70 17.15
CA THR A 99 -12.08 -0.14 18.30
C THR A 99 -13.50 -0.73 18.18
N PRO A 100 -13.85 -1.78 18.96
CA PRO A 100 -15.20 -2.35 19.03
C PRO A 100 -16.27 -1.32 19.42
N TYR A 101 -15.85 -0.27 20.10
CA TYR A 101 -16.74 0.83 20.54
C TYR A 101 -16.98 1.89 19.46
N GLY A 102 -16.55 1.65 18.22
CA GLY A 102 -16.73 2.57 17.09
C GLY A 102 -15.86 3.82 17.13
N LYS A 103 -14.81 3.84 17.96
CA LYS A 103 -13.84 4.95 18.03
C LYS A 103 -12.60 4.63 17.21
N PRO A 104 -11.97 5.62 16.58
CA PRO A 104 -10.66 5.42 15.93
C PRO A 104 -9.67 4.85 16.96
N PHE A 105 -8.86 3.87 16.53
CA PHE A 105 -7.81 3.32 17.37
C PHE A 105 -6.67 4.33 17.51
N PRO A 106 -6.27 4.73 18.74
CA PRO A 106 -5.24 5.75 18.93
C PRO A 106 -3.85 5.37 18.40
N GLY A 107 -3.57 4.06 18.30
CA GLY A 107 -2.31 3.50 17.78
C GLY A 107 -2.29 3.30 16.27
N ASP A 108 -3.37 3.61 15.55
CA ASP A 108 -3.38 3.57 14.10
C ASP A 108 -2.53 4.73 13.52
N PRO A 109 -1.41 4.44 12.82
CA PRO A 109 -0.56 5.48 12.21
C PRO A 109 -1.34 6.41 11.28
N ARG A 110 -2.32 5.88 10.56
CA ARG A 110 -3.17 6.68 9.67
C ARG A 110 -4.06 7.66 10.43
N TYR A 111 -4.59 7.25 11.57
CA TYR A 111 -5.32 8.14 12.46
C TYR A 111 -4.42 9.23 13.07
N ILE A 112 -3.18 8.87 13.43
CA ILE A 112 -2.19 9.85 13.94
C ILE A 112 -1.89 10.91 12.86
N LEU A 113 -1.68 10.48 11.61
CA LEU A 113 -1.47 11.39 10.47
C LEU A 113 -2.69 12.32 10.27
N LYS A 114 -3.90 11.79 10.27
CA LYS A 114 -5.13 12.60 10.15
C LYS A 114 -5.25 13.64 11.27
N ARG A 115 -4.85 13.28 12.48
CA ARG A 115 -4.80 14.24 13.61
C ARG A 115 -3.75 15.32 13.40
N ALA A 116 -2.58 14.97 12.89
CA ALA A 116 -1.51 15.93 12.58
C ALA A 116 -1.97 16.93 11.52
N ILE A 117 -2.57 16.44 10.41
CA ILE A 117 -3.15 17.29 9.35
C ILE A 117 -4.23 18.23 9.93
N LYS A 118 -5.12 17.73 10.79
CA LYS A 118 -6.13 18.56 11.42
C LYS A 118 -5.51 19.70 12.27
N ARG A 119 -4.44 19.39 13.01
CA ARG A 119 -3.70 20.40 13.81
C ARG A 119 -3.02 21.44 12.92
N MET A 120 -2.40 20.98 11.83
CA MET A 120 -1.76 21.83 10.83
C MET A 120 -2.78 22.82 10.23
N ASN A 121 -3.93 22.33 9.80
CA ASN A 121 -5.01 23.16 9.25
C ASN A 121 -5.52 24.19 10.27
N ALA A 122 -5.67 23.78 11.53
CA ALA A 122 -6.07 24.68 12.60
C ALA A 122 -5.03 25.78 12.89
N ALA A 123 -3.76 25.55 12.58
CA ALA A 123 -2.69 26.54 12.65
C ALA A 123 -2.58 27.44 11.40
N GLY A 124 -3.52 27.31 10.45
CA GLY A 124 -3.54 28.12 9.22
C GLY A 124 -2.67 27.59 8.08
N ILE A 125 -2.08 26.40 8.22
CA ILE A 125 -1.28 25.77 7.17
C ILE A 125 -2.22 24.85 6.38
N ALA A 126 -2.56 25.24 5.15
CA ALA A 126 -3.53 24.53 4.32
C ALA A 126 -2.98 23.24 3.69
N THR A 127 -1.70 23.24 3.33
CA THR A 127 -1.07 22.14 2.59
C THR A 127 0.36 21.91 3.05
N LEU A 128 0.74 20.65 3.19
CA LEU A 128 2.12 20.18 3.33
C LEU A 128 2.41 19.25 2.15
N ASN A 129 3.33 19.65 1.29
CA ASN A 129 3.81 18.80 0.21
C ASN A 129 4.97 17.93 0.71
N VAL A 130 4.94 16.66 0.38
CA VAL A 130 5.99 15.69 0.72
C VAL A 130 6.42 14.98 -0.56
N GLY A 131 7.72 14.95 -0.83
CA GLY A 131 8.32 14.14 -1.88
C GLY A 131 8.86 12.84 -1.27
N PHE A 132 8.58 11.72 -1.92
CA PHE A 132 9.13 10.43 -1.54
C PHE A 132 10.20 10.02 -2.55
N GLU A 133 11.34 9.54 -2.04
CA GLU A 133 12.48 9.06 -2.81
C GLU A 133 12.79 7.62 -2.35
N PRO A 134 11.94 6.64 -2.70
CA PRO A 134 12.13 5.27 -2.25
C PRO A 134 13.32 4.64 -2.94
N GLU A 135 14.28 4.21 -2.14
CA GLU A 135 15.43 3.42 -2.54
C GLU A 135 15.21 1.95 -2.15
N PHE A 136 15.57 1.04 -3.05
CA PHE A 136 15.38 -0.39 -2.81
C PHE A 136 16.44 -1.22 -3.53
N TYR A 137 16.71 -2.42 -2.99
CA TYR A 137 17.64 -3.37 -3.60
C TYR A 137 16.89 -4.43 -4.41
N ILE A 138 17.35 -4.66 -5.62
CA ILE A 138 16.94 -5.82 -6.42
C ILE A 138 17.98 -6.92 -6.24
N LEU A 139 17.51 -8.09 -5.82
CA LEU A 139 18.34 -9.25 -5.55
C LEU A 139 18.03 -10.36 -6.53
N LYS A 140 19.05 -11.13 -6.91
CA LYS A 140 18.92 -12.36 -7.66
C LYS A 140 18.99 -13.55 -6.70
N ARG A 141 18.30 -14.61 -7.00
CA ARG A 141 18.45 -15.89 -6.30
C ARG A 141 19.27 -16.82 -7.18
N ASN A 142 20.36 -17.38 -6.63
CA ASN A 142 21.16 -18.39 -7.33
C ASN A 142 20.51 -19.78 -7.23
N GLU A 143 21.10 -20.78 -7.89
CA GLU A 143 20.59 -22.17 -7.87
C GLU A 143 20.58 -22.80 -6.47
N ALA A 144 21.46 -22.36 -5.58
CA ALA A 144 21.49 -22.78 -4.18
C ALA A 144 20.44 -22.07 -3.31
N GLY A 145 19.68 -21.11 -3.88
CA GLY A 145 18.66 -20.33 -3.16
C GLY A 145 19.19 -19.12 -2.42
N GLU A 146 20.47 -18.79 -2.52
CA GLU A 146 21.08 -17.63 -1.87
C GLU A 146 20.73 -16.33 -2.58
N LEU A 147 20.56 -15.25 -1.82
CA LEU A 147 20.31 -13.93 -2.34
C LEU A 147 21.61 -13.21 -2.68
N LEU A 148 21.75 -12.85 -3.93
CA LEU A 148 22.88 -12.10 -4.46
C LEU A 148 22.42 -10.74 -4.99
N LYS A 149 23.34 -9.77 -5.03
CA LYS A 149 23.09 -8.48 -5.70
C LYS A 149 22.76 -8.70 -7.18
N SER A 150 21.84 -7.90 -7.72
CA SER A 150 21.44 -8.00 -9.13
C SER A 150 22.58 -7.67 -10.11
N ASP A 151 23.49 -6.78 -9.67
CA ASP A 151 24.61 -6.24 -10.44
C ASP A 151 25.72 -5.68 -9.55
N ASN A 152 26.72 -5.07 -10.20
CA ASN A 152 27.81 -4.34 -9.56
C ASN A 152 27.85 -2.87 -10.03
N GLY A 153 26.71 -2.34 -10.45
CA GLY A 153 26.56 -0.96 -10.87
C GLY A 153 26.74 0.04 -9.73
N SER A 154 26.85 1.30 -10.09
CA SER A 154 26.97 2.45 -9.21
C SER A 154 26.06 3.58 -9.68
N TYR A 155 26.14 4.74 -9.06
CA TYR A 155 25.28 5.89 -9.28
C TYR A 155 25.18 6.28 -10.76
N PHE A 156 23.96 6.29 -11.28
CA PHE A 156 23.63 6.61 -12.68
C PHE A 156 24.20 5.67 -13.75
N ASP A 157 24.71 4.51 -13.37
CA ASP A 157 25.15 3.51 -14.34
C ASP A 157 24.01 3.03 -15.23
N LEU A 158 24.39 2.70 -16.45
CA LEU A 158 23.50 2.13 -17.47
C LEU A 158 23.83 0.66 -17.72
N SER A 159 22.95 -0.03 -18.44
CA SER A 159 23.22 -1.37 -18.92
C SER A 159 24.51 -1.40 -19.81
N PRO A 160 25.43 -2.36 -19.65
CA PRO A 160 25.25 -3.63 -18.91
C PRO A 160 25.58 -3.58 -17.42
N LEU A 161 26.08 -2.48 -16.86
CA LEU A 161 26.42 -2.36 -15.45
C LEU A 161 25.17 -2.37 -14.57
N ASP A 162 24.11 -1.65 -14.99
CA ASP A 162 22.77 -1.71 -14.37
C ASP A 162 22.03 -2.97 -14.84
N GLY A 163 22.12 -4.04 -14.07
CA GLY A 163 21.47 -5.33 -14.37
C GLY A 163 19.97 -5.37 -14.08
N ALA A 164 19.40 -4.33 -13.48
CA ALA A 164 18.01 -4.29 -13.02
C ALA A 164 17.14 -3.22 -13.73
N ASN A 165 17.69 -2.55 -14.75
CA ASN A 165 17.04 -1.46 -15.48
C ASN A 165 15.63 -1.81 -15.98
N SER A 166 15.41 -3.00 -16.55
CA SER A 166 14.10 -3.43 -17.05
C SER A 166 13.07 -3.60 -15.92
N ILE A 167 13.50 -4.12 -14.77
CA ILE A 167 12.64 -4.28 -13.59
C ILE A 167 12.23 -2.91 -13.07
N ARG A 168 13.19 -1.99 -12.89
CA ARG A 168 12.91 -0.61 -12.45
C ARG A 168 11.92 0.10 -13.38
N ARG A 169 12.09 -0.03 -14.71
CA ARG A 169 11.14 0.53 -15.68
C ARG A 169 9.74 -0.05 -15.54
N ASN A 170 9.63 -1.36 -15.36
CA ASN A 170 8.33 -2.00 -15.16
C ASN A 170 7.65 -1.49 -13.89
N ILE A 171 8.39 -1.34 -12.78
CA ILE A 171 7.86 -0.76 -11.54
C ILE A 171 7.37 0.67 -11.79
N ALA A 172 8.16 1.51 -12.45
CA ALA A 172 7.78 2.88 -12.78
C ALA A 172 6.49 2.94 -13.62
N LEU A 173 6.37 2.10 -14.65
CA LEU A 173 5.16 2.02 -15.49
C LEU A 173 3.93 1.55 -14.70
N GLU A 174 4.09 0.59 -13.79
CA GLU A 174 2.99 0.17 -12.93
C GLU A 174 2.58 1.29 -11.96
N LEU A 175 3.53 2.01 -11.37
CA LEU A 175 3.23 3.18 -10.55
C LEU A 175 2.41 4.23 -11.31
N GLU A 176 2.75 4.54 -12.57
CA GLU A 176 1.97 5.46 -13.40
C GLU A 176 0.54 4.95 -13.66
N LYS A 177 0.37 3.67 -13.95
CA LYS A 177 -0.97 3.06 -14.07
C LYS A 177 -1.79 3.15 -12.78
N LEU A 178 -1.13 3.13 -11.64
CA LEU A 178 -1.73 3.30 -10.32
C LEU A 178 -2.05 4.77 -9.98
N GLY A 179 -1.67 5.71 -10.85
CA GLY A 179 -1.97 7.13 -10.71
C GLY A 179 -0.89 7.95 -9.99
N PHE A 180 0.30 7.38 -9.78
CA PHE A 180 1.46 8.15 -9.32
C PHE A 180 2.11 8.88 -10.50
N THR A 181 2.64 10.06 -10.25
CA THR A 181 3.43 10.79 -11.27
C THR A 181 4.91 10.50 -11.04
N VAL A 182 5.45 9.53 -11.78
CA VAL A 182 6.88 9.22 -11.74
C VAL A 182 7.67 10.37 -12.33
N GLN A 183 8.74 10.81 -11.66
CA GLN A 183 9.58 11.92 -12.07
C GLN A 183 10.92 11.43 -12.65
N THR A 184 11.64 10.61 -11.89
CA THR A 184 12.94 10.04 -12.27
C THR A 184 13.06 8.62 -11.78
N ALA A 185 13.91 7.83 -12.43
CA ALA A 185 14.25 6.48 -12.00
C ALA A 185 15.67 6.15 -12.46
N HIS A 186 16.54 5.75 -11.54
CA HIS A 186 17.95 5.50 -11.83
C HIS A 186 18.56 4.42 -10.92
N HIS A 187 19.76 3.97 -11.28
CA HIS A 187 20.60 3.16 -10.42
C HIS A 187 21.18 4.03 -9.32
N GLU A 188 21.14 3.56 -8.08
CA GLU A 188 21.72 4.20 -6.92
C GLU A 188 23.18 3.80 -6.69
N VAL A 189 23.80 4.36 -5.62
CA VAL A 189 25.23 4.17 -5.31
C VAL A 189 25.57 2.71 -5.01
N GLY A 190 24.69 2.02 -4.31
CA GLY A 190 24.95 0.62 -3.91
C GLY A 190 24.69 -0.38 -5.05
N PRO A 191 25.58 -1.39 -5.24
CA PRO A 191 25.33 -2.44 -6.22
C PRO A 191 23.96 -3.11 -6.08
N GLY A 192 23.14 -3.09 -7.15
CA GLY A 192 21.77 -3.57 -7.14
C GLY A 192 20.75 -2.62 -6.51
N GLN A 193 21.16 -1.43 -6.06
CA GLN A 193 20.29 -0.43 -5.48
C GLN A 193 19.63 0.43 -6.58
N GLN A 194 18.35 0.68 -6.43
CA GLN A 194 17.53 1.40 -7.40
C GLN A 194 16.74 2.49 -6.69
N GLU A 195 16.45 3.58 -7.38
CA GLU A 195 15.60 4.65 -6.89
C GLU A 195 14.51 4.99 -7.91
N ILE A 196 13.32 5.34 -7.41
CA ILE A 196 12.21 5.84 -8.23
C ILE A 196 11.55 7.00 -7.50
N ASN A 197 11.65 8.21 -8.04
CA ASN A 197 11.08 9.41 -7.48
C ASN A 197 9.70 9.69 -8.07
N TYR A 198 8.73 10.00 -7.22
CA TYR A 198 7.36 10.30 -7.65
C TYR A 198 6.66 11.34 -6.76
N LYS A 199 5.61 11.94 -7.30
CA LYS A 199 4.70 12.86 -6.61
C LYS A 199 3.41 12.18 -6.22
#